data_cfd7cb251b5ba4ec3ec827c45c326bd3
#
_entry.id   cfd7cb251b5ba4ec3ec827c45c326bd3
#
_cell.length_a   1.000
_cell.length_b   1.000
_cell.length_c   1.000
_cell.angle_alpha   90.00
_cell.angle_beta   90.00
_cell.angle_gamma   90.00
#
_symmetry.space_group_name_H-M   'P 1'
#
loop_
_entity.id
_entity.type
_entity.pdbx_description
1 polymer ?
#
loop_
_entity_poly.entity_id
_entity_poly.type
_entity_poly.pdbx_seq_one_letter_code
_entity_poly.pdbx_strand_id
1 'polypeptide(L)'
;KPSEVKVRTKKPNWIRVKLPIGKKYTELRSTVEKNNLHTICVSGNCPNMGECWTEGTATFMILGNICTRSCGFCNVQTGSPLPADEFEPFKVARSINIMGVKHAVLTSVDRDDLKDGGSMIWAETVKAVRDLNPKTTIETLIPDFKGETENIDRIIEVAPEVVSHNLETVRRLTREVRVQAKYDRSLEVLKYLKDNGINRTKSGVMLGLGEEKEEVLETLNDLQNVGVDVITLGQYLQPSKKHLPVNNFITPEE
;
A
#
# COMPACT_ATOMS: atom_id res chain seq x y z
N LYS A 1 -21.18 -31.65 3.51
CA LYS A 1 -21.60 -31.06 2.22
C LYS A 1 -20.40 -31.13 1.30
N PRO A 2 -20.50 -31.57 0.04
CA PRO A 2 -19.36 -31.56 -0.88
C PRO A 2 -18.94 -30.11 -1.12
N SER A 3 -17.65 -29.83 -0.97
CA SER A 3 -17.04 -28.55 -1.32
C SER A 3 -17.18 -28.35 -2.83
N GLU A 4 -17.95 -27.35 -3.25
CA GLU A 4 -17.95 -26.90 -4.64
C GLU A 4 -16.52 -26.57 -5.04
N VAL A 5 -16.00 -27.30 -6.00
CA VAL A 5 -14.72 -27.02 -6.65
C VAL A 5 -14.91 -25.71 -7.43
N LYS A 6 -14.55 -24.57 -6.84
CA LYS A 6 -14.55 -23.29 -7.55
C LYS A 6 -13.59 -23.40 -8.73
N VAL A 7 -14.15 -23.49 -9.92
CA VAL A 7 -13.41 -23.50 -11.19
C VAL A 7 -12.63 -22.18 -11.29
N ARG A 8 -11.31 -22.26 -11.48
CA ARG A 8 -10.45 -21.10 -11.71
C ARG A 8 -10.95 -20.37 -12.96
N THR A 9 -11.59 -19.24 -12.79
CA THR A 9 -11.96 -18.38 -13.89
C THR A 9 -10.68 -17.85 -14.56
N LYS A 10 -10.58 -18.05 -15.88
CA LYS A 10 -9.44 -17.56 -16.68
C LYS A 10 -9.43 -16.03 -16.58
N LYS A 11 -8.25 -15.44 -16.29
CA LYS A 11 -8.10 -13.98 -16.29
C LYS A 11 -8.62 -13.37 -17.59
N PRO A 12 -9.55 -12.41 -17.55
CA PRO A 12 -10.08 -11.77 -18.75
C PRO A 12 -8.99 -10.96 -19.47
N ASN A 13 -9.23 -10.67 -20.75
CA ASN A 13 -8.23 -10.03 -21.60
C ASN A 13 -7.89 -8.59 -21.17
N TRP A 14 -8.84 -7.87 -20.57
CA TRP A 14 -8.66 -6.48 -20.14
C TRP A 14 -7.74 -6.34 -18.90
N ILE A 15 -7.49 -7.41 -18.13
CA ILE A 15 -6.50 -7.44 -17.02
C ILE A 15 -5.05 -7.60 -17.52
N ARG A 16 -4.84 -7.86 -18.80
CA ARG A 16 -3.49 -8.07 -19.32
C ARG A 16 -2.71 -6.77 -19.32
N VAL A 17 -1.64 -6.73 -18.54
CA VAL A 17 -0.67 -5.63 -18.54
C VAL A 17 0.34 -5.87 -19.66
N LYS A 18 0.73 -4.80 -20.35
CA LYS A 18 1.84 -4.85 -21.31
C LYS A 18 3.14 -5.19 -20.55
N LEU A 19 3.92 -6.11 -21.10
CA LEU A 19 5.26 -6.37 -20.54
C LEU A 19 6.07 -5.05 -20.51
N PRO A 20 6.78 -4.77 -19.43
CA PRO A 20 7.59 -3.58 -19.34
C PRO A 20 8.79 -3.71 -20.30
N ILE A 21 8.64 -3.09 -21.45
CA ILE A 21 9.66 -3.03 -22.52
C ILE A 21 9.98 -1.55 -22.76
N GLY A 22 11.22 -1.19 -22.52
CA GLY A 22 11.68 0.17 -22.78
C GLY A 22 13.08 0.39 -22.22
N LYS A 23 13.88 1.21 -22.92
CA LYS A 23 15.25 1.52 -22.52
C LYS A 23 15.30 2.05 -21.09
N LYS A 24 14.43 2.99 -20.75
CA LYS A 24 14.37 3.61 -19.43
C LYS A 24 14.05 2.59 -18.31
N TYR A 25 13.11 1.67 -18.54
CA TYR A 25 12.81 0.61 -17.58
C TYR A 25 14.02 -0.32 -17.38
N THR A 26 14.66 -0.74 -18.47
CA THR A 26 15.82 -1.65 -18.42
C THR A 26 17.02 -1.00 -17.69
N GLU A 27 17.26 0.27 -17.95
CA GLU A 27 18.29 1.05 -17.26
C GLU A 27 18.01 1.16 -15.75
N LEU A 28 16.76 1.47 -15.38
CA LEU A 28 16.36 1.58 -13.99
C LEU A 28 16.43 0.23 -13.27
N ARG A 29 15.97 -0.84 -13.90
CA ARG A 29 16.08 -2.20 -13.38
C ARG A 29 17.54 -2.60 -13.14
N SER A 30 18.42 -2.33 -14.10
CA SER A 30 19.87 -2.56 -13.95
C SER A 30 20.45 -1.75 -12.79
N THR A 31 19.99 -0.50 -12.60
CA THR A 31 20.41 0.36 -11.48
C THR A 31 19.98 -0.23 -10.14
N VAL A 32 18.73 -0.71 -10.03
CA VAL A 32 18.20 -1.38 -8.83
C VAL A 32 19.03 -2.62 -8.50
N GLU A 33 19.29 -3.47 -9.49
CA GLU A 33 20.07 -4.71 -9.32
C GLU A 33 21.53 -4.43 -8.91
N LYS A 34 22.22 -3.51 -9.61
CA LYS A 34 23.63 -3.16 -9.34
C LYS A 34 23.86 -2.53 -7.98
N ASN A 35 22.87 -1.81 -7.45
CA ASN A 35 22.98 -1.12 -6.17
C ASN A 35 22.30 -1.86 -5.02
N ASN A 36 21.82 -3.09 -5.25
CA ASN A 36 21.09 -3.88 -4.25
C ASN A 36 19.92 -3.11 -3.60
N LEU A 37 19.15 -2.38 -4.41
CA LEU A 37 18.04 -1.59 -3.91
C LEU A 37 16.79 -2.48 -3.75
N HIS A 38 16.02 -2.23 -2.69
CA HIS A 38 14.82 -2.99 -2.38
C HIS A 38 13.57 -2.14 -2.62
N THR A 39 12.70 -2.61 -3.52
CA THR A 39 11.39 -2.00 -3.75
C THR A 39 10.31 -3.07 -3.67
N ILE A 40 9.14 -2.72 -3.11
CA ILE A 40 8.00 -3.63 -3.12
C ILE A 40 7.51 -3.92 -4.54
N CYS A 41 7.80 -3.05 -5.49
CA CYS A 41 7.49 -3.26 -6.90
C CYS A 41 8.16 -4.54 -7.44
N VAL A 42 9.42 -4.81 -7.03
CA VAL A 42 10.17 -6.02 -7.42
C VAL A 42 9.72 -7.22 -6.60
N SER A 43 9.75 -7.13 -5.26
CA SER A 43 9.44 -8.26 -4.38
C SER A 43 7.97 -8.69 -4.46
N GLY A 44 7.06 -7.76 -4.72
CA GLY A 44 5.63 -8.00 -4.89
C GLY A 44 5.23 -8.42 -6.32
N ASN A 45 6.17 -8.52 -7.28
CA ASN A 45 5.87 -8.79 -8.70
C ASN A 45 4.75 -7.88 -9.23
N CYS A 46 4.85 -6.58 -8.95
CA CYS A 46 3.82 -5.61 -9.30
C CYS A 46 3.61 -5.56 -10.82
N PRO A 47 2.39 -5.79 -11.33
CA PRO A 47 2.12 -5.76 -12.76
C PRO A 47 2.32 -4.36 -13.37
N ASN A 48 2.17 -3.31 -12.59
CA ASN A 48 2.27 -1.91 -13.04
C ASN A 48 3.70 -1.35 -12.96
N MET A 49 4.68 -2.14 -12.50
CA MET A 49 6.05 -1.68 -12.25
C MET A 49 6.68 -1.00 -13.47
N GLY A 50 6.45 -1.52 -14.68
CA GLY A 50 7.02 -0.97 -15.91
C GLY A 50 6.51 0.43 -16.23
N GLU A 51 5.22 0.66 -16.07
CA GLU A 51 4.58 1.95 -16.29
C GLU A 51 5.01 2.95 -15.21
N CYS A 52 4.82 2.60 -13.93
CA CYS A 52 5.18 3.45 -12.80
C CYS A 52 6.65 3.90 -12.86
N TRP A 53 7.59 2.99 -13.06
CA TRP A 53 9.01 3.33 -13.13
C TRP A 53 9.36 4.20 -14.33
N THR A 54 8.68 3.99 -15.48
CA THR A 54 8.88 4.82 -16.67
C THR A 54 8.43 6.26 -16.42
N GLU A 55 7.39 6.45 -15.64
CA GLU A 55 6.88 7.76 -15.23
C GLU A 55 7.65 8.40 -14.08
N GLY A 56 8.50 7.63 -13.40
CA GLY A 56 9.32 8.09 -12.28
C GLY A 56 8.66 7.90 -10.91
N THR A 57 7.70 6.98 -10.82
CA THR A 57 7.06 6.58 -9.55
C THR A 57 7.59 5.23 -9.09
N ALA A 58 7.94 5.09 -7.82
CA ALA A 58 8.34 3.82 -7.22
C ALA A 58 7.83 3.69 -5.78
N THR A 59 7.53 2.45 -5.38
CA THR A 59 7.04 2.15 -4.02
C THR A 59 8.12 1.41 -3.23
N PHE A 60 8.43 1.93 -2.05
CA PHE A 60 9.41 1.39 -1.12
C PHE A 60 8.70 0.87 0.13
N MET A 61 9.08 -0.32 0.56
CA MET A 61 8.55 -0.89 1.80
C MET A 61 9.59 -0.74 2.91
N ILE A 62 9.17 -0.19 4.03
CA ILE A 62 10.00 0.05 5.22
C ILE A 62 9.58 -0.87 6.39
N LEU A 63 10.36 -0.84 7.46
CA LEU A 63 10.18 -1.67 8.67
C LEU A 63 10.40 -3.17 8.44
N GLY A 64 11.16 -3.50 7.39
CA GLY A 64 11.51 -4.87 7.04
C GLY A 64 10.52 -5.53 6.09
N ASN A 65 10.52 -6.88 6.08
CA ASN A 65 9.77 -7.70 5.13
C ASN A 65 8.87 -8.76 5.79
N ILE A 66 8.75 -8.74 7.12
CA ILE A 66 7.88 -9.63 7.89
C ILE A 66 6.83 -8.79 8.61
N CYS A 67 5.56 -9.08 8.35
CA CYS A 67 4.42 -8.38 8.92
C CYS A 67 3.89 -9.10 10.15
N THR A 68 3.50 -8.37 11.18
CA THR A 68 2.82 -8.93 12.37
C THR A 68 1.36 -9.27 12.10
N ARG A 69 0.79 -8.80 10.99
CA ARG A 69 -0.61 -9.06 10.60
C ARG A 69 -0.70 -10.01 9.40
N SER A 70 -1.83 -10.71 9.30
CA SER A 70 -2.08 -11.75 8.29
C SER A 70 -3.30 -11.42 7.41
N CYS A 71 -3.19 -10.41 6.57
CA CYS A 71 -4.24 -10.06 5.62
C CYS A 71 -4.37 -11.13 4.54
N GLY A 72 -5.60 -11.62 4.27
CA GLY A 72 -5.84 -12.74 3.37
C GLY A 72 -5.52 -12.49 1.89
N PHE A 73 -5.31 -11.24 1.50
CA PHE A 73 -4.95 -10.83 0.15
C PHE A 73 -3.44 -10.58 -0.05
N CYS A 74 -2.69 -10.36 1.05
CA CYS A 74 -1.35 -9.82 1.00
C CYS A 74 -0.28 -10.91 0.88
N ASN A 75 0.66 -10.76 -0.05
CA ASN A 75 1.76 -11.70 -0.28
C ASN A 75 2.99 -11.45 0.60
N VAL A 76 2.93 -10.51 1.53
CA VAL A 76 4.01 -10.25 2.48
C VAL A 76 4.07 -11.38 3.51
N GLN A 77 5.27 -11.80 3.86
CA GLN A 77 5.47 -12.85 4.86
C GLN A 77 4.95 -12.40 6.23
N THR A 78 4.17 -13.26 6.88
CA THR A 78 3.67 -13.05 8.24
C THR A 78 4.54 -13.77 9.27
N GLY A 79 4.78 -13.14 10.40
CA GLY A 79 5.58 -13.76 11.48
C GLY A 79 6.08 -12.76 12.51
N SER A 80 7.18 -13.13 13.17
CA SER A 80 7.89 -12.25 14.11
C SER A 80 8.98 -11.49 13.36
N PRO A 81 8.87 -10.17 13.22
CA PRO A 81 9.86 -9.35 12.53
C PRO A 81 11.20 -9.31 13.28
N LEU A 82 12.27 -9.08 12.54
CA LEU A 82 13.57 -8.71 13.13
C LEU A 82 13.49 -7.30 13.74
N PRO A 83 14.44 -6.91 14.61
CA PRO A 83 14.56 -5.54 15.08
C PRO A 83 14.56 -4.54 13.92
N ALA A 84 13.95 -3.38 14.12
CA ALA A 84 13.95 -2.33 13.10
C ALA A 84 15.38 -1.85 12.82
N ASP A 85 15.68 -1.59 11.55
CA ASP A 85 16.98 -1.08 11.12
C ASP A 85 16.98 0.46 11.21
N GLU A 86 17.71 1.01 12.16
CA GLU A 86 17.83 2.46 12.37
C GLU A 86 18.43 3.20 11.15
N PHE A 87 19.14 2.50 10.27
CA PHE A 87 19.68 3.07 9.03
C PHE A 87 18.74 2.94 7.83
N GLU A 88 17.60 2.30 7.97
CA GLU A 88 16.63 2.11 6.87
C GLU A 88 16.15 3.44 6.27
N PRO A 89 15.86 4.50 7.05
CA PRO A 89 15.50 5.81 6.50
C PRO A 89 16.51 6.36 5.50
N PHE A 90 17.80 6.31 5.84
CA PHE A 90 18.87 6.76 4.95
C PHE A 90 19.01 5.86 3.71
N LYS A 91 18.92 4.53 3.88
CA LYS A 91 19.00 3.57 2.76
C LYS A 91 17.87 3.80 1.75
N VAL A 92 16.65 4.06 2.22
CA VAL A 92 15.50 4.37 1.37
C VAL A 92 15.70 5.70 0.65
N ALA A 93 16.07 6.76 1.35
CA ALA A 93 16.34 8.06 0.76
C ALA A 93 17.41 7.99 -0.33
N ARG A 94 18.49 7.25 -0.09
CA ARG A 94 19.57 7.00 -1.07
C ARG A 94 19.06 6.20 -2.27
N SER A 95 18.21 5.20 -2.06
CA SER A 95 17.63 4.40 -3.14
C SER A 95 16.78 5.27 -4.07
N ILE A 96 15.94 6.14 -3.51
CA ILE A 96 15.13 7.11 -4.24
C ILE A 96 16.02 8.05 -5.08
N ASN A 97 17.12 8.54 -4.48
CA ASN A 97 18.06 9.41 -5.17
C ASN A 97 18.75 8.71 -6.37
N ILE A 98 19.29 7.51 -6.16
CA ILE A 98 19.97 6.73 -7.20
C ILE A 98 19.00 6.38 -8.35
N MET A 99 17.75 6.05 -8.02
CA MET A 99 16.72 5.74 -9.00
C MET A 99 16.18 6.99 -9.72
N GLY A 100 16.42 8.19 -9.22
CA GLY A 100 15.89 9.44 -9.77
C GLY A 100 14.36 9.49 -9.72
N VAL A 101 13.78 9.00 -8.63
CA VAL A 101 12.32 8.92 -8.44
C VAL A 101 11.75 10.33 -8.29
N LYS A 102 10.68 10.62 -9.02
CA LYS A 102 9.97 11.91 -8.94
C LYS A 102 8.83 11.88 -7.90
N HIS A 103 8.18 10.72 -7.77
CA HIS A 103 7.13 10.48 -6.80
C HIS A 103 7.40 9.17 -6.06
N ALA A 104 7.77 9.27 -4.79
CA ALA A 104 8.07 8.13 -3.93
C ALA A 104 6.84 7.75 -3.11
N VAL A 105 6.38 6.52 -3.25
CA VAL A 105 5.38 5.94 -2.38
C VAL A 105 6.10 5.13 -1.30
N LEU A 106 5.93 5.51 -0.05
CA LEU A 106 6.42 4.77 1.10
C LEU A 106 5.28 3.92 1.66
N THR A 107 5.53 2.65 1.91
CA THR A 107 4.62 1.74 2.60
C THR A 107 5.39 0.93 3.63
N SER A 108 4.71 0.21 4.51
CA SER A 108 5.38 -0.65 5.49
C SER A 108 4.67 -1.98 5.69
N VAL A 109 5.37 -2.90 6.35
CA VAL A 109 4.72 -3.98 7.10
C VAL A 109 4.08 -3.41 8.37
N ASP A 110 3.06 -4.07 8.91
CA ASP A 110 2.57 -3.74 10.25
C ASP A 110 3.56 -4.25 11.31
N ARG A 111 3.83 -3.41 12.29
CA ARG A 111 4.75 -3.66 13.41
C ARG A 111 4.02 -3.50 14.75
N ASP A 112 2.96 -4.29 14.93
CA ASP A 112 2.22 -4.33 16.20
C ASP A 112 3.04 -4.80 17.41
N ASP A 113 4.25 -5.30 17.15
CA ASP A 113 5.29 -5.66 18.13
C ASP A 113 6.06 -4.44 18.67
N LEU A 114 6.10 -3.34 17.93
CA LEU A 114 6.71 -2.09 18.36
C LEU A 114 5.70 -1.25 19.13
N LYS A 115 6.17 -0.58 20.18
CA LYS A 115 5.32 0.24 21.04
C LYS A 115 4.65 1.40 20.29
N ASP A 116 5.36 1.97 19.32
CA ASP A 116 4.91 3.08 18.47
C ASP A 116 4.41 2.61 17.09
N GLY A 117 4.28 1.30 16.86
CA GLY A 117 3.91 0.76 15.55
C GLY A 117 4.91 1.09 14.43
N GLY A 118 6.10 1.59 14.77
CA GLY A 118 7.14 2.03 13.85
C GLY A 118 6.99 3.48 13.36
N SER A 119 6.11 4.29 13.97
CA SER A 119 5.83 5.66 13.53
C SER A 119 7.05 6.59 13.56
N MET A 120 8.03 6.35 14.45
CA MET A 120 9.30 7.08 14.45
C MET A 120 10.12 6.82 13.18
N ILE A 121 10.28 5.56 12.79
CA ILE A 121 11.00 5.19 11.54
C ILE A 121 10.28 5.78 10.32
N TRP A 122 8.95 5.81 10.34
CA TRP A 122 8.15 6.48 9.32
C TRP A 122 8.51 7.96 9.19
N ALA A 123 8.48 8.70 10.30
CA ALA A 123 8.79 10.13 10.32
C ALA A 123 10.23 10.41 9.87
N GLU A 124 11.19 9.63 10.36
CA GLU A 124 12.60 9.74 9.98
C GLU A 124 12.81 9.41 8.48
N THR A 125 12.07 8.44 7.94
CA THR A 125 12.15 8.11 6.52
C THR A 125 11.65 9.26 5.65
N VAL A 126 10.51 9.85 5.98
CA VAL A 126 9.99 11.02 5.25
C VAL A 126 10.98 12.19 5.30
N LYS A 127 11.56 12.50 6.46
CA LYS A 127 12.59 13.55 6.62
C LYS A 127 13.82 13.26 5.77
N ALA A 128 14.39 12.05 5.88
CA ALA A 128 15.57 11.66 5.13
C ALA A 128 15.35 11.70 3.60
N VAL A 129 14.17 11.28 3.14
CA VAL A 129 13.81 11.36 1.72
C VAL A 129 13.73 12.81 1.27
N ARG A 130 13.08 13.69 2.03
CA ARG A 130 12.92 15.10 1.70
C ARG A 130 14.26 15.83 1.67
N ASP A 131 15.14 15.56 2.65
CA ASP A 131 16.46 16.19 2.75
C ASP A 131 17.36 15.82 1.56
N LEU A 132 17.40 14.54 1.20
CA LEU A 132 18.26 14.05 0.11
C LEU A 132 17.64 14.26 -1.28
N ASN A 133 16.31 14.35 -1.37
CA ASN A 133 15.55 14.40 -2.62
C ASN A 133 14.51 15.54 -2.61
N PRO A 134 14.92 16.81 -2.54
CA PRO A 134 14.01 17.95 -2.30
C PRO A 134 12.99 18.19 -3.43
N LYS A 135 13.16 17.54 -4.58
CA LYS A 135 12.22 17.63 -5.72
C LYS A 135 11.28 16.42 -5.83
N THR A 136 11.48 15.40 -4.99
CA THR A 136 10.64 14.21 -4.97
C THR A 136 9.41 14.46 -4.10
N THR A 137 8.23 14.24 -4.65
CA THR A 137 6.99 14.23 -3.87
C THR A 137 6.85 12.90 -3.14
N ILE A 138 6.27 12.93 -1.93
CA ILE A 138 6.17 11.76 -1.05
C ILE A 138 4.70 11.44 -0.80
N GLU A 139 4.30 10.22 -1.11
CA GLU A 139 3.07 9.59 -0.64
C GLU A 139 3.41 8.57 0.43
N THR A 140 2.69 8.56 1.54
CA THR A 140 2.82 7.56 2.58
C THR A 140 1.56 6.69 2.64
N LEU A 141 1.69 5.37 2.48
CA LEU A 141 0.61 4.41 2.69
C LEU A 141 0.81 3.76 4.07
N ILE A 142 0.21 4.37 5.08
CA ILE A 142 0.42 4.05 6.49
C ILE A 142 -0.48 2.92 7.00
N PRO A 143 -0.07 2.16 8.04
CA PRO A 143 -0.95 1.28 8.81
C PRO A 143 -1.94 2.10 9.65
N ASP A 144 -2.86 1.42 10.33
CA ASP A 144 -3.83 2.10 11.21
C ASP A 144 -3.25 2.53 12.57
N PHE A 145 -2.00 2.19 12.87
CA PHE A 145 -1.33 2.41 14.17
C PHE A 145 -2.23 2.08 15.38
N LYS A 146 -3.14 1.11 15.24
CA LYS A 146 -4.18 0.74 16.22
C LYS A 146 -5.13 1.90 16.60
N GLY A 147 -5.12 3.00 15.87
CA GLY A 147 -5.87 4.22 16.12
C GLY A 147 -5.23 5.15 17.15
N GLU A 148 -3.98 4.91 17.52
CA GLU A 148 -3.25 5.76 18.48
C GLU A 148 -2.82 7.08 17.81
N THR A 149 -3.44 8.16 18.20
CA THR A 149 -3.25 9.50 17.59
C THR A 149 -1.83 10.00 17.69
N GLU A 150 -1.11 9.75 18.79
CA GLU A 150 0.29 10.13 18.96
C GLU A 150 1.20 9.57 17.84
N ASN A 151 0.90 8.37 17.35
CA ASN A 151 1.64 7.74 16.25
C ASN A 151 1.25 8.35 14.90
N ILE A 152 -0.01 8.75 14.73
CA ILE A 152 -0.50 9.42 13.52
C ILE A 152 0.03 10.85 13.45
N ASP A 153 0.13 11.55 14.59
CA ASP A 153 0.66 12.91 14.71
C ASP A 153 2.09 13.00 14.15
N ARG A 154 2.94 11.98 14.38
CA ARG A 154 4.29 11.93 13.81
C ARG A 154 4.30 11.94 12.29
N ILE A 155 3.28 11.35 11.65
CA ILE A 155 3.12 11.40 10.18
C ILE A 155 2.63 12.79 9.76
N ILE A 156 1.71 13.39 10.51
CA ILE A 156 1.18 14.73 10.24
C ILE A 156 2.29 15.77 10.35
N GLU A 157 3.14 15.69 11.39
CA GLU A 157 4.25 16.61 11.62
C GLU A 157 5.28 16.65 10.48
N VAL A 158 5.53 15.52 9.83
CA VAL A 158 6.46 15.46 8.69
C VAL A 158 5.80 15.82 7.36
N ALA A 159 4.50 16.04 7.36
CA ALA A 159 3.67 16.60 6.29
C ALA A 159 4.01 16.07 4.86
N PRO A 160 3.86 14.76 4.58
CA PRO A 160 3.99 14.27 3.21
C PRO A 160 2.91 14.86 2.31
N GLU A 161 3.14 14.92 0.99
CA GLU A 161 2.22 15.51 0.03
C GLU A 161 0.89 14.74 -0.06
N VAL A 162 0.95 13.41 0.16
CA VAL A 162 -0.24 12.54 0.22
C VAL A 162 -0.08 11.58 1.38
N VAL A 163 -1.12 11.42 2.21
CA VAL A 163 -1.20 10.37 3.22
C VAL A 163 -2.33 9.42 2.85
N SER A 164 -1.97 8.17 2.64
CA SER A 164 -2.88 7.10 2.25
C SER A 164 -3.07 6.11 3.39
N HIS A 165 -4.30 5.66 3.61
CA HIS A 165 -4.63 4.50 4.42
C HIS A 165 -5.78 3.74 3.75
N ASN A 166 -5.53 2.50 3.35
CA ASN A 166 -6.49 1.75 2.56
C ASN A 166 -7.54 1.04 3.44
N LEU A 167 -8.81 1.10 3.02
CA LEU A 167 -9.87 0.22 3.55
C LEU A 167 -9.74 -1.21 3.04
N GLU A 168 -9.19 -1.40 1.86
CA GLU A 168 -8.94 -2.65 1.15
C GLU A 168 -10.21 -3.39 0.71
N THR A 169 -11.31 -3.33 1.48
CA THR A 169 -12.58 -3.99 1.17
C THR A 169 -13.75 -3.32 1.89
N VAL A 170 -14.97 -3.78 1.59
CA VAL A 170 -16.21 -3.31 2.22
C VAL A 170 -16.33 -3.79 3.69
N ARG A 171 -17.19 -3.12 4.46
CA ARG A 171 -17.40 -3.37 5.90
C ARG A 171 -17.61 -4.83 6.23
N ARG A 172 -18.51 -5.51 5.53
CA ARG A 172 -18.86 -6.92 5.77
C ARG A 172 -17.68 -7.86 5.62
N LEU A 173 -16.82 -7.61 4.63
CA LEU A 173 -15.68 -8.48 4.31
C LEU A 173 -14.42 -8.17 5.11
N THR A 174 -14.36 -7.04 5.81
CA THR A 174 -13.13 -6.59 6.51
C THR A 174 -12.55 -7.65 7.43
N ARG A 175 -13.40 -8.36 8.20
CA ARG A 175 -12.92 -9.37 9.15
C ARG A 175 -12.26 -10.57 8.45
N GLU A 176 -12.71 -10.94 7.26
CA GLU A 176 -12.16 -12.05 6.47
C GLU A 176 -10.90 -11.62 5.72
N VAL A 177 -10.93 -10.43 5.14
CA VAL A 177 -9.88 -9.90 4.26
C VAL A 177 -8.71 -9.33 5.06
N ARG A 178 -8.99 -8.64 6.18
CA ARG A 178 -8.03 -7.91 7.03
C ARG A 178 -8.24 -8.29 8.50
N VAL A 179 -7.85 -9.47 8.89
CA VAL A 179 -8.20 -10.12 10.18
C VAL A 179 -7.99 -9.22 11.41
N GLN A 180 -6.89 -8.45 11.47
CA GLN A 180 -6.54 -7.59 12.61
C GLN A 180 -6.97 -6.14 12.45
N ALA A 181 -7.25 -5.68 11.23
CA ALA A 181 -7.71 -4.32 10.98
C ALA A 181 -9.23 -4.20 11.20
N LYS A 182 -9.67 -2.97 11.46
CA LYS A 182 -11.09 -2.66 11.68
C LYS A 182 -11.52 -1.58 10.71
N TYR A 183 -12.70 -1.76 10.10
CA TYR A 183 -13.25 -0.83 9.12
C TYR A 183 -13.43 0.57 9.70
N ASP A 184 -14.12 0.67 10.87
CA ASP A 184 -14.38 1.97 11.50
C ASP A 184 -13.09 2.67 11.94
N ARG A 185 -12.13 1.93 12.50
CA ARG A 185 -10.80 2.49 12.83
C ARG A 185 -10.09 3.07 11.61
N SER A 186 -10.19 2.41 10.46
CA SER A 186 -9.60 2.93 9.23
C SER A 186 -10.24 4.25 8.78
N LEU A 187 -11.56 4.39 8.95
CA LEU A 187 -12.25 5.67 8.72
C LEU A 187 -11.85 6.73 9.74
N GLU A 188 -11.73 6.37 11.02
CA GLU A 188 -11.28 7.27 12.08
C GLU A 188 -9.87 7.80 11.82
N VAL A 189 -8.93 6.93 11.38
CA VAL A 189 -7.57 7.34 10.99
C VAL A 189 -7.60 8.34 9.83
N LEU A 190 -8.36 8.06 8.76
CA LEU A 190 -8.49 8.94 7.61
C LEU A 190 -9.10 10.29 7.99
N LYS A 191 -10.17 10.27 8.81
CA LYS A 191 -10.78 11.48 9.33
C LYS A 191 -9.80 12.30 10.17
N TYR A 192 -9.08 11.64 11.08
CA TYR A 192 -8.10 12.30 11.94
C TYR A 192 -6.98 12.98 11.14
N LEU A 193 -6.46 12.31 10.11
CA LEU A 193 -5.49 12.90 9.18
C LEU A 193 -6.02 14.16 8.50
N LYS A 194 -7.27 14.11 8.03
CA LYS A 194 -7.90 15.24 7.34
C LYS A 194 -8.17 16.41 8.28
N ASP A 195 -8.73 16.14 9.46
CA ASP A 195 -9.06 17.15 10.46
C ASP A 195 -7.80 17.85 11.01
N ASN A 196 -6.63 17.18 10.98
CA ASN A 196 -5.35 17.71 11.49
C ASN A 196 -4.42 18.21 10.37
N GLY A 197 -4.96 18.58 9.21
CA GLY A 197 -4.28 19.41 8.23
C GLY A 197 -3.51 18.67 7.14
N ILE A 198 -3.67 17.36 6.99
CA ILE A 198 -3.14 16.66 5.82
C ILE A 198 -3.85 17.18 4.57
N ASN A 199 -3.06 17.75 3.66
CA ASN A 199 -3.57 18.40 2.46
C ASN A 199 -4.34 17.43 1.55
N ARG A 200 -3.78 16.23 1.32
CA ARG A 200 -4.39 15.20 0.47
C ARG A 200 -4.39 13.84 1.15
N THR A 201 -5.59 13.35 1.45
CA THR A 201 -5.82 12.00 1.96
C THR A 201 -6.25 11.07 0.85
N LYS A 202 -5.83 9.80 0.92
CA LYS A 202 -6.15 8.80 -0.10
C LYS A 202 -6.51 7.47 0.54
N SER A 203 -7.43 6.74 -0.09
CA SER A 203 -7.77 5.37 0.28
C SER A 203 -7.92 4.47 -0.94
N GLY A 204 -7.80 3.17 -0.73
CA GLY A 204 -7.95 2.15 -1.77
C GLY A 204 -8.90 1.04 -1.34
N VAL A 205 -9.64 0.53 -2.31
CA VAL A 205 -10.53 -0.63 -2.16
C VAL A 205 -10.28 -1.60 -3.31
N MET A 206 -10.09 -2.87 -2.97
CA MET A 206 -10.01 -3.95 -3.94
C MET A 206 -11.40 -4.47 -4.27
N LEU A 207 -11.64 -4.72 -5.55
CA LEU A 207 -12.87 -5.31 -6.07
C LEU A 207 -12.65 -6.76 -6.50
N GLY A 208 -13.68 -7.59 -6.35
CA GLY A 208 -13.65 -9.00 -6.75
C GLY A 208 -13.37 -9.97 -5.60
N LEU A 209 -13.54 -9.53 -4.34
CA LEU A 209 -13.46 -10.37 -3.14
C LEU A 209 -14.82 -10.93 -2.69
N GLY A 210 -15.93 -10.53 -3.36
CA GLY A 210 -17.29 -10.96 -3.05
C GLY A 210 -18.15 -9.87 -2.42
N GLU A 211 -17.75 -8.63 -2.58
CA GLU A 211 -18.55 -7.44 -2.29
C GLU A 211 -19.72 -7.32 -3.27
N GLU A 212 -20.83 -6.74 -2.78
CA GLU A 212 -21.96 -6.32 -3.60
C GLU A 212 -21.78 -4.85 -4.00
N LYS A 213 -22.41 -4.45 -5.11
CA LYS A 213 -22.29 -3.07 -5.64
C LYS A 213 -22.74 -2.02 -4.63
N GLU A 214 -23.81 -2.29 -3.93
CA GLU A 214 -24.40 -1.43 -2.90
C GLU A 214 -23.41 -1.22 -1.73
N GLU A 215 -22.66 -2.26 -1.34
CA GLU A 215 -21.64 -2.19 -0.29
C GLU A 215 -20.44 -1.34 -0.72
N VAL A 216 -20.06 -1.41 -2.01
CA VAL A 216 -19.02 -0.55 -2.57
C VAL A 216 -19.47 0.91 -2.53
N LEU A 217 -20.71 1.21 -2.96
CA LEU A 217 -21.28 2.56 -2.92
C LEU A 217 -21.36 3.10 -1.49
N GLU A 218 -21.76 2.27 -0.52
CA GLU A 218 -21.75 2.62 0.91
C GLU A 218 -20.31 2.97 1.36
N THR A 219 -19.34 2.13 1.00
CA THR A 219 -17.92 2.36 1.33
C THR A 219 -17.38 3.66 0.74
N LEU A 220 -17.76 3.98 -0.50
CA LEU A 220 -17.39 5.25 -1.13
C LEU A 220 -18.03 6.46 -0.41
N ASN A 221 -19.28 6.34 0.01
CA ASN A 221 -19.95 7.37 0.82
C ASN A 221 -19.30 7.54 2.19
N ASP A 222 -18.94 6.44 2.86
CA ASP A 222 -18.21 6.48 4.14
C ASP A 222 -16.88 7.22 3.99
N LEU A 223 -16.10 6.94 2.93
CA LEU A 223 -14.84 7.63 2.64
C LEU A 223 -15.06 9.11 2.33
N GLN A 224 -16.09 9.46 1.58
CA GLN A 224 -16.45 10.84 1.29
C GLN A 224 -16.83 11.60 2.57
N ASN A 225 -17.64 10.99 3.43
CA ASN A 225 -18.10 11.58 4.69
C ASN A 225 -16.95 11.88 5.67
N VAL A 226 -15.85 11.12 5.63
CA VAL A 226 -14.65 11.41 6.44
C VAL A 226 -13.64 12.32 5.73
N GLY A 227 -13.98 12.84 4.53
CA GLY A 227 -13.22 13.86 3.82
C GLY A 227 -12.03 13.32 3.02
N VAL A 228 -12.06 12.07 2.57
CA VAL A 228 -11.00 11.51 1.71
C VAL A 228 -11.02 12.18 0.34
N ASP A 229 -9.86 12.68 -0.11
CA ASP A 229 -9.73 13.44 -1.35
C ASP A 229 -9.58 12.54 -2.59
N VAL A 230 -8.95 11.37 -2.44
CA VAL A 230 -8.66 10.45 -3.56
C VAL A 230 -9.04 9.03 -3.16
N ILE A 231 -9.84 8.39 -4.00
CA ILE A 231 -10.20 6.97 -3.83
C ILE A 231 -9.71 6.19 -5.06
N THR A 232 -9.06 5.07 -4.84
CA THR A 232 -8.65 4.15 -5.90
C THR A 232 -9.43 2.85 -5.79
N LEU A 233 -10.01 2.41 -6.89
CA LEU A 233 -10.63 1.09 -7.02
C LEU A 233 -9.74 0.21 -7.88
N GLY A 234 -9.43 -1.00 -7.43
CA GLY A 234 -8.55 -1.90 -8.16
C GLY A 234 -9.03 -3.35 -8.11
N GLN A 235 -8.93 -4.06 -9.23
CA GLN A 235 -9.26 -5.48 -9.26
C GLN A 235 -8.29 -6.29 -8.39
N TYR A 236 -8.83 -7.05 -7.44
CA TYR A 236 -8.04 -8.01 -6.69
C TYR A 236 -7.51 -9.13 -7.59
N LEU A 237 -6.23 -9.42 -7.47
CA LEU A 237 -5.57 -10.53 -8.14
C LEU A 237 -4.95 -11.45 -7.10
N GLN A 238 -5.40 -12.69 -7.04
CA GLN A 238 -4.91 -13.69 -6.09
C GLN A 238 -3.40 -13.94 -6.27
N PRO A 239 -2.55 -13.61 -5.28
CA PRO A 239 -1.10 -13.79 -5.40
C PRO A 239 -0.69 -15.27 -5.49
N SER A 240 -1.27 -16.12 -4.66
CA SER A 240 -1.05 -17.57 -4.68
C SER A 240 -2.29 -18.34 -4.23
N LYS A 241 -2.29 -19.67 -4.38
CA LYS A 241 -3.41 -20.53 -3.96
C LYS A 241 -3.72 -20.49 -2.45
N LYS A 242 -2.82 -19.93 -1.64
CA LYS A 242 -2.99 -19.79 -0.19
C LYS A 242 -3.81 -18.55 0.19
N HIS A 243 -3.92 -17.58 -0.72
CA HIS A 243 -4.64 -16.32 -0.50
C HIS A 243 -6.11 -16.47 -0.88
N LEU A 244 -6.91 -15.46 -0.50
CA LEU A 244 -8.32 -15.42 -0.86
C LEU A 244 -8.52 -15.58 -2.36
N PRO A 245 -9.47 -16.40 -2.80
CA PRO A 245 -9.75 -16.56 -4.23
C PRO A 245 -10.38 -15.28 -4.79
N VAL A 246 -10.13 -15.03 -6.09
CA VAL A 246 -10.92 -14.03 -6.81
C VAL A 246 -12.35 -14.56 -6.95
N ASN A 247 -13.31 -13.78 -6.51
CA ASN A 247 -14.74 -14.12 -6.61
C ASN A 247 -15.27 -13.73 -7.99
N ASN A 248 -15.06 -12.45 -8.35
CA ASN A 248 -15.50 -11.89 -9.63
C ASN A 248 -14.39 -11.04 -10.25
N PHE A 249 -14.41 -10.90 -11.56
CA PHE A 249 -13.63 -9.92 -12.29
C PHE A 249 -14.58 -8.78 -12.70
N ILE A 250 -14.45 -7.64 -12.02
CA ILE A 250 -15.28 -6.45 -12.25
C ILE A 250 -14.74 -5.73 -13.48
N THR A 251 -15.60 -5.41 -14.43
CA THR A 251 -15.18 -4.73 -15.65
C THR A 251 -14.97 -3.23 -15.42
N PRO A 252 -14.16 -2.55 -16.24
CA PRO A 252 -14.00 -1.09 -16.11
C PRO A 252 -15.29 -0.29 -16.32
N GLU A 253 -16.29 -0.88 -16.98
CA GLU A 253 -17.59 -0.27 -17.25
C GLU A 253 -18.55 -0.37 -16.06
N GLU A 254 -18.36 -1.36 -15.17
CA GLU A 254 -19.13 -1.53 -13.93
C GLU A 254 -18.69 -0.56 -12.88
#